data_365902b59ecc44ef53ec0b28da2e1d5a
#
_entry.id   365902b59ecc44ef53ec0b28da2e1d5a
#
_cell.length_a   1.000
_cell.length_b   1.000
_cell.length_c   1.000
_cell.angle_alpha   90.00
_cell.angle_beta   90.00
_cell.angle_gamma   90.00
#
_symmetry.space_group_name_H-M   'P 1'
#
loop_
_entity.id
_entity.type
_entity.pdbx_description
1 polymer ?
#
loop_
_entity_poly.entity_id
_entity_poly.type
_entity_poly.pdbx_seq_one_letter_code
_entity_poly.pdbx_strand_id
1 'polypeptide(L)'
;MVDPYEALSSDFIPTAKVLDHFETEIDRAIPGGILSADGKEKLKPRIALLAGADLIQTMSQPDIWSSDDLEHILGRFGAFIIERAGTDIHQALASLQPFRENIHVIQQVFQNNMSSTQIRLHIKRDMSVRYRMIPLLDFYALRSSNMLVVIPDPVIDYIEKTGLYQERQPSPESSAESSGSQ
;
A
#
# COMPACT_ATOMS: atom_id res chain seq x y z
N MET A 1 8.70 -11.99 0.77
CA MET A 1 8.49 -12.50 2.14
C MET A 1 7.29 -11.75 2.70
N VAL A 2 6.33 -12.43 3.29
CA VAL A 2 5.16 -11.82 3.94
C VAL A 2 5.24 -12.20 5.41
N ASP A 3 5.15 -11.19 6.29
CA ASP A 3 5.08 -11.40 7.73
C ASP A 3 3.61 -11.27 8.16
N PRO A 4 3.05 -12.25 8.87
CA PRO A 4 1.66 -12.23 9.28
C PRO A 4 1.40 -11.50 10.62
N TYR A 5 2.38 -10.85 11.20
CA TYR A 5 2.33 -10.26 12.55
C TYR A 5 1.08 -9.39 12.78
N GLU A 6 0.82 -8.41 11.90
CA GLU A 6 -0.39 -7.59 12.01
C GLU A 6 -1.67 -8.39 11.72
N ALA A 7 -1.63 -9.28 10.72
CA ALA A 7 -2.80 -10.04 10.29
C ALA A 7 -3.29 -11.07 11.33
N LEU A 8 -2.41 -11.53 12.19
CA LEU A 8 -2.74 -12.49 13.26
C LEU A 8 -3.11 -11.81 14.59
N SER A 9 -2.93 -10.49 14.68
CA SER A 9 -3.34 -9.74 15.89
C SER A 9 -4.85 -9.57 15.92
N SER A 10 -5.44 -9.71 17.11
CA SER A 10 -6.85 -9.34 17.37
C SER A 10 -7.05 -7.83 17.47
N ASP A 11 -6.00 -7.10 17.77
CA ASP A 11 -6.03 -5.68 18.04
C ASP A 11 -5.22 -4.89 17.00
N PHE A 12 -5.56 -3.62 16.84
CA PHE A 12 -4.80 -2.70 16.01
C PHE A 12 -3.37 -2.55 16.52
N ILE A 13 -2.39 -2.73 15.65
CA ILE A 13 -0.98 -2.54 15.96
C ILE A 13 -0.51 -1.22 15.32
N PRO A 14 -0.01 -0.25 16.11
CA PRO A 14 0.57 0.99 15.58
C PRO A 14 1.75 0.71 14.63
N THR A 15 1.87 1.50 13.56
CA THR A 15 2.92 1.36 12.54
C THR A 15 4.33 1.36 13.15
N ALA A 16 4.58 2.17 14.17
CA ALA A 16 5.85 2.19 14.90
C ALA A 16 6.23 0.81 15.46
N LYS A 17 5.28 0.12 16.10
CA LYS A 17 5.48 -1.23 16.65
C LYS A 17 5.69 -2.30 15.56
N VAL A 18 5.05 -2.13 14.41
CA VAL A 18 5.27 -3.02 13.25
C VAL A 18 6.71 -2.88 12.75
N LEU A 19 7.22 -1.66 12.65
CA LEU A 19 8.61 -1.41 12.25
C LEU A 19 9.62 -1.98 13.26
N ASP A 20 9.38 -1.83 14.57
CA ASP A 20 10.19 -2.44 15.63
C ASP A 20 10.19 -3.98 15.56
N HIS A 21 9.01 -4.56 15.28
CA HIS A 21 8.91 -6.01 15.07
C HIS A 21 9.79 -6.46 13.90
N PHE A 22 9.70 -5.81 12.75
CA PHE A 22 10.54 -6.14 11.59
C PHE A 22 12.02 -5.97 11.87
N GLU A 23 12.44 -4.92 12.59
CA GLU A 23 13.84 -4.75 12.98
C GLU A 23 14.31 -5.92 13.83
N THR A 24 13.52 -6.32 14.82
CA THR A 24 13.83 -7.44 15.71
C THR A 24 13.93 -8.77 14.93
N GLU A 25 12.98 -9.06 14.06
CA GLU A 25 12.97 -10.31 13.29
C GLU A 25 14.11 -10.36 12.27
N ILE A 26 14.46 -9.24 11.64
CA ILE A 26 15.60 -9.17 10.71
C ILE A 26 16.93 -9.36 11.45
N ASP A 27 17.11 -8.70 12.60
CA ASP A 27 18.32 -8.86 13.42
C ASP A 27 18.47 -10.31 13.92
N ARG A 28 17.35 -11.01 14.20
CA ARG A 28 17.32 -12.42 14.57
C ARG A 28 17.65 -13.34 13.39
N ALA A 29 17.07 -13.06 12.21
CA ALA A 29 17.23 -13.89 11.02
C ALA A 29 18.62 -13.74 10.38
N ILE A 30 19.24 -12.57 10.50
CA ILE A 30 20.53 -12.24 9.87
C ILE A 30 21.49 -11.66 10.90
N PRO A 31 21.92 -12.46 11.86
CA PRO A 31 22.82 -11.98 12.91
C PRO A 31 24.13 -11.48 12.31
N GLY A 32 24.46 -10.22 12.63
CA GLY A 32 25.68 -9.56 12.15
C GLY A 32 25.55 -8.93 10.75
N GLY A 33 24.37 -8.91 10.14
CA GLY A 33 24.09 -8.16 8.92
C GLY A 33 24.30 -8.92 7.60
N ILE A 34 24.11 -8.20 6.50
CA ILE A 34 24.23 -8.69 5.12
C ILE A 34 25.60 -8.34 4.58
N LEU A 35 26.21 -9.24 3.82
CA LEU A 35 27.46 -8.93 3.12
C LEU A 35 27.22 -7.83 2.08
N SER A 36 28.12 -6.85 2.06
CA SER A 36 28.18 -5.83 0.99
C SER A 36 28.33 -6.50 -0.38
N ALA A 37 27.98 -5.78 -1.45
CA ALA A 37 28.02 -6.29 -2.82
C ALA A 37 29.43 -6.79 -3.23
N ASP A 38 30.50 -6.21 -2.64
CA ASP A 38 31.89 -6.64 -2.85
C ASP A 38 32.34 -7.72 -1.87
N GLY A 39 31.48 -8.17 -0.98
CA GLY A 39 31.73 -9.26 -0.02
C GLY A 39 32.72 -8.92 1.12
N LYS A 40 33.13 -7.65 1.28
CA LYS A 40 34.17 -7.26 2.23
C LYS A 40 33.65 -6.90 3.61
N GLU A 41 32.45 -6.35 3.67
CA GLU A 41 31.89 -5.83 4.91
C GLU A 41 30.50 -6.40 5.19
N LYS A 42 30.17 -6.54 6.48
CA LYS A 42 28.81 -6.84 6.91
C LYS A 42 28.10 -5.54 7.24
N LEU A 43 26.99 -5.29 6.57
CA LEU A 43 26.15 -4.11 6.73
C LEU A 43 24.89 -4.48 7.50
N LYS A 44 24.57 -3.71 8.54
CA LYS A 44 23.28 -3.86 9.23
C LYS A 44 22.15 -3.43 8.27
N PRO A 45 21.12 -4.28 8.02
CA PRO A 45 19.95 -3.89 7.24
C PRO A 45 19.27 -2.67 7.86
N ARG A 46 18.87 -1.74 7.03
CA ARG A 46 18.02 -0.63 7.44
C ARG A 46 16.60 -0.87 6.98
N ILE A 47 15.67 -0.65 7.88
CA ILE A 47 14.23 -0.73 7.61
C ILE A 47 13.74 0.69 7.36
N ALA A 48 12.87 0.84 6.38
CA ALA A 48 12.17 2.09 6.12
C ALA A 48 10.71 1.79 5.74
N LEU A 49 9.83 2.71 6.06
CA LEU A 49 8.44 2.64 5.68
C LEU A 49 8.31 2.89 4.17
N LEU A 50 7.64 2.00 3.42
CA LEU A 50 7.25 2.26 2.05
C LEU A 50 5.75 2.59 2.01
N ALA A 51 5.41 3.78 1.55
CA ALA A 51 4.03 4.24 1.55
C ALA A 51 3.67 5.09 0.33
N GLY A 52 2.38 5.26 0.08
CA GLY A 52 1.88 6.23 -0.90
C GLY A 52 1.82 7.65 -0.32
N ALA A 53 1.73 8.63 -1.21
CA ALA A 53 1.65 10.05 -0.85
C ALA A 53 0.44 10.38 0.07
N ASP A 54 -0.62 9.58 0.00
CA ASP A 54 -1.81 9.75 0.87
C ASP A 54 -1.44 9.62 2.36
N LEU A 55 -0.52 8.68 2.71
CA LEU A 55 -0.09 8.49 4.09
C LEU A 55 0.72 9.69 4.60
N ILE A 56 1.67 10.19 3.82
CA ILE A 56 2.48 11.34 4.22
C ILE A 56 1.61 12.61 4.40
N GLN A 57 0.52 12.73 3.65
CA GLN A 57 -0.45 13.79 3.87
C GLN A 57 -1.14 13.68 5.23
N THR A 58 -1.51 12.47 5.67
CA THR A 58 -2.08 12.31 7.03
C THR A 58 -1.05 12.60 8.12
N MET A 59 0.23 12.23 7.91
CA MET A 59 1.32 12.52 8.83
C MET A 59 1.61 14.03 8.96
N SER A 60 1.31 14.80 7.92
CA SER A 60 1.47 16.26 7.92
C SER A 60 0.33 17.01 8.60
N GLN A 61 -0.79 16.34 8.91
CA GLN A 61 -1.93 16.95 9.56
C GLN A 61 -1.78 16.95 11.08
N PRO A 62 -2.06 18.06 11.75
CA PRO A 62 -2.02 18.12 13.20
C PRO A 62 -3.03 17.13 13.81
N ASP A 63 -2.71 16.59 14.95
CA ASP A 63 -3.57 15.73 15.79
C ASP A 63 -3.95 14.33 15.21
N ILE A 64 -3.47 13.98 14.03
CA ILE A 64 -3.67 12.62 13.48
C ILE A 64 -2.59 11.66 13.97
N TRP A 65 -1.34 12.12 14.01
CA TRP A 65 -0.19 11.35 14.46
C TRP A 65 0.45 12.04 15.67
N SER A 66 0.84 11.26 16.67
CA SER A 66 1.58 11.81 17.78
C SER A 66 2.99 12.22 17.34
N SER A 67 3.57 13.24 18.00
CA SER A 67 4.96 13.65 17.74
C SER A 67 5.93 12.52 17.97
N ASP A 68 5.67 11.68 18.98
CA ASP A 68 6.50 10.52 19.32
C ASP A 68 6.45 9.46 18.22
N ASP A 69 5.28 9.20 17.63
CA ASP A 69 5.15 8.28 16.50
C ASP A 69 5.86 8.80 15.25
N LEU A 70 5.75 10.10 14.97
CA LEU A 70 6.45 10.71 13.83
C LEU A 70 7.97 10.64 14.00
N GLU A 71 8.48 10.95 15.20
CA GLU A 71 9.90 10.82 15.52
C GLU A 71 10.36 9.36 15.40
N HIS A 72 9.56 8.42 15.89
CA HIS A 72 9.90 7.01 15.84
C HIS A 72 9.91 6.48 14.41
N ILE A 73 8.88 6.79 13.60
CA ILE A 73 8.74 6.30 12.23
C ILE A 73 9.67 7.04 11.28
N LEU A 74 9.59 8.38 11.23
CA LEU A 74 10.31 9.17 10.26
C LEU A 74 11.73 9.53 10.73
N GLY A 75 11.92 9.78 12.03
CA GLY A 75 13.22 10.11 12.59
C GLY A 75 14.16 8.90 12.64
N ARG A 76 13.67 7.77 13.13
CA ARG A 76 14.48 6.55 13.29
C ARG A 76 14.55 5.69 12.02
N PHE A 77 13.42 5.34 11.44
CA PHE A 77 13.35 4.41 10.29
C PHE A 77 13.42 5.14 8.96
N GLY A 78 12.73 6.27 8.83
CA GLY A 78 12.56 6.99 7.58
C GLY A 78 11.49 6.37 6.67
N ALA A 79 11.23 7.03 5.54
CA ALA A 79 10.19 6.60 4.62
C ALA A 79 10.57 6.79 3.15
N PHE A 80 10.17 5.83 2.32
CA PHE A 80 10.09 5.95 0.86
C PHE A 80 8.65 6.21 0.47
N ILE A 81 8.40 7.35 -0.14
CA ILE A 81 7.05 7.79 -0.50
C ILE A 81 6.87 7.75 -2.00
N ILE A 82 5.94 6.93 -2.45
CA ILE A 82 5.57 6.87 -3.87
C ILE A 82 4.60 8.00 -4.15
N GLU A 83 5.05 8.95 -4.98
CA GLU A 83 4.22 10.07 -5.41
C GLU A 83 3.07 9.57 -6.28
N ARG A 84 1.90 10.18 -6.11
CA ARG A 84 0.71 9.92 -6.90
C ARG A 84 0.24 11.21 -7.57
N ALA A 85 -0.21 11.13 -8.82
CA ALA A 85 -0.78 12.27 -9.51
C ALA A 85 -1.95 12.88 -8.73
N GLY A 86 -1.92 14.20 -8.56
CA GLY A 86 -2.96 14.96 -7.85
C GLY A 86 -2.75 15.09 -6.33
N THR A 87 -1.65 14.58 -5.79
CA THR A 87 -1.29 14.76 -4.38
C THR A 87 -0.27 15.90 -4.25
N ASP A 88 -0.57 16.92 -3.46
CA ASP A 88 0.40 17.97 -3.12
C ASP A 88 1.36 17.49 -2.03
N ILE A 89 2.40 16.79 -2.46
CA ILE A 89 3.42 16.27 -1.55
C ILE A 89 4.32 17.38 -0.99
N HIS A 90 4.45 18.50 -1.71
CA HIS A 90 5.30 19.61 -1.27
C HIS A 90 4.76 20.27 -0.01
N GLN A 91 3.44 20.47 0.06
CA GLN A 91 2.80 21.02 1.25
C GLN A 91 2.96 20.06 2.45
N ALA A 92 2.75 18.77 2.27
CA ALA A 92 2.95 17.77 3.32
C ALA A 92 4.39 17.76 3.84
N LEU A 93 5.38 17.79 2.94
CA LEU A 93 6.80 17.83 3.31
C LEU A 93 7.20 19.13 4.03
N ALA A 94 6.53 20.25 3.74
CA ALA A 94 6.76 21.51 4.45
C ALA A 94 6.43 21.40 5.94
N SER A 95 5.38 20.68 6.30
CA SER A 95 5.01 20.41 7.70
C SER A 95 5.92 19.41 8.40
N LEU A 96 6.61 18.56 7.64
CA LEU A 96 7.49 17.49 8.14
C LEU A 96 8.98 17.84 7.98
N GLN A 97 9.32 19.13 7.97
CA GLN A 97 10.70 19.63 7.81
C GLN A 97 11.73 18.96 8.73
N PRO A 98 11.45 18.69 10.02
CA PRO A 98 12.42 18.02 10.90
C PRO A 98 12.86 16.65 10.40
N PHE A 99 12.01 15.96 9.61
CA PHE A 99 12.27 14.61 9.09
C PHE A 99 12.61 14.58 7.60
N ARG A 100 12.77 15.75 6.97
CA ARG A 100 12.90 15.88 5.50
C ARG A 100 14.01 15.03 4.90
N GLU A 101 15.13 14.89 5.60
CA GLU A 101 16.29 14.12 5.14
C GLU A 101 16.02 12.60 5.13
N ASN A 102 15.09 12.13 5.97
CA ASN A 102 14.73 10.73 6.08
C ASN A 102 13.53 10.35 5.19
N ILE A 103 12.94 11.32 4.48
CA ILE A 103 11.80 11.09 3.58
C ILE A 103 12.28 11.15 2.14
N HIS A 104 12.26 10.00 1.47
CA HIS A 104 12.68 9.86 0.08
C HIS A 104 11.45 9.76 -0.84
N VAL A 105 11.25 10.75 -1.69
CA VAL A 105 10.13 10.77 -2.64
C VAL A 105 10.54 10.06 -3.92
N ILE A 106 9.75 9.08 -4.32
CA ILE A 106 9.92 8.32 -5.56
C ILE A 106 8.84 8.77 -6.54
N GLN A 107 9.24 9.40 -7.62
CA GLN A 107 8.34 9.79 -8.69
C GLN A 107 7.96 8.58 -9.53
N GLN A 108 6.66 8.42 -9.79
CA GLN A 108 6.21 7.38 -10.71
C GLN A 108 6.44 7.81 -12.16
N VAL A 109 7.21 7.03 -12.90
CA VAL A 109 7.42 7.23 -14.36
C VAL A 109 6.11 7.02 -15.12
N PHE A 110 5.27 6.09 -14.67
CA PHE A 110 3.95 5.83 -15.23
C PHE A 110 2.88 6.18 -14.20
N GLN A 111 1.98 7.09 -14.57
CA GLN A 111 0.89 7.48 -13.68
C GLN A 111 -0.11 6.32 -13.52
N ASN A 112 -0.11 5.72 -12.35
CA ASN A 112 -1.12 4.75 -11.95
C ASN A 112 -2.02 5.36 -10.87
N ASN A 113 -3.18 5.84 -11.26
CA ASN A 113 -4.16 6.47 -10.36
C ASN A 113 -5.09 5.45 -9.69
N MET A 114 -4.82 4.15 -9.83
CA MET A 114 -5.64 3.11 -9.19
C MET A 114 -5.42 3.09 -7.68
N SER A 115 -6.53 3.22 -6.94
CA SER A 115 -6.54 3.05 -5.48
C SER A 115 -7.26 1.75 -5.10
N SER A 116 -7.00 1.24 -3.90
CA SER A 116 -7.71 0.08 -3.38
C SER A 116 -9.24 0.30 -3.33
N THR A 117 -9.66 1.55 -3.11
CA THR A 117 -11.08 1.93 -3.16
C THR A 117 -11.66 1.78 -4.57
N GLN A 118 -10.94 2.23 -5.60
CA GLN A 118 -11.37 2.06 -6.99
C GLN A 118 -11.40 0.58 -7.41
N ILE A 119 -10.40 -0.20 -6.99
CA ILE A 119 -10.38 -1.64 -7.24
C ILE A 119 -11.61 -2.31 -6.64
N ARG A 120 -11.91 -2.07 -5.36
CA ARG A 120 -13.10 -2.63 -4.71
C ARG A 120 -14.39 -2.19 -5.38
N LEU A 121 -14.48 -0.94 -5.84
CA LEU A 121 -15.63 -0.44 -6.57
C LEU A 121 -15.80 -1.11 -7.93
N HIS A 122 -14.71 -1.38 -8.65
CA HIS A 122 -14.76 -2.12 -9.92
C HIS A 122 -15.25 -3.55 -9.70
N ILE A 123 -14.75 -4.25 -8.66
CA ILE A 123 -15.21 -5.59 -8.31
C ILE A 123 -16.72 -5.60 -7.99
N LYS A 124 -17.20 -4.64 -7.19
CA LYS A 124 -18.63 -4.48 -6.90
C LYS A 124 -19.52 -4.27 -8.14
N ARG A 125 -18.95 -3.73 -9.20
CA ARG A 125 -19.64 -3.46 -10.48
C ARG A 125 -19.39 -4.51 -11.55
N ASP A 126 -18.84 -5.68 -11.17
CA ASP A 126 -18.44 -6.76 -12.08
C ASP A 126 -17.50 -6.30 -13.20
N MET A 127 -16.73 -5.24 -12.95
CA MET A 127 -15.73 -4.76 -13.90
C MET A 127 -14.38 -5.44 -13.66
N SER A 128 -13.66 -5.76 -14.75
CA SER A 128 -12.34 -6.36 -14.66
C SER A 128 -11.36 -5.44 -13.94
N VAL A 129 -10.59 -6.04 -13.02
CA VAL A 129 -9.49 -5.38 -12.29
C VAL A 129 -8.13 -5.91 -12.71
N ARG A 130 -8.09 -6.77 -13.73
CA ARG A 130 -6.86 -7.42 -14.21
C ARG A 130 -5.96 -6.45 -14.98
N TYR A 131 -6.55 -5.63 -15.83
CA TYR A 131 -5.80 -4.75 -16.72
C TYR A 131 -6.44 -3.37 -16.83
N ARG A 132 -5.57 -2.36 -17.01
CA ARG A 132 -5.98 -1.01 -17.36
C ARG A 132 -5.29 -0.57 -18.65
N MET A 133 -6.04 0.08 -19.55
CA MET A 133 -5.47 0.77 -20.68
C MET A 133 -4.80 2.07 -20.21
N ILE A 134 -3.55 2.27 -20.54
CA ILE A 134 -2.85 3.54 -20.33
C ILE A 134 -3.24 4.47 -21.48
N PRO A 135 -3.84 5.66 -21.22
CA PRO A 135 -4.07 6.63 -22.30
C PRO A 135 -2.72 7.04 -22.89
N LEU A 136 -2.56 6.81 -24.18
CA LEU A 136 -1.34 7.12 -24.93
C LEU A 136 -1.23 8.63 -25.14
N LEU A 137 -0.34 9.28 -24.42
CA LEU A 137 0.23 10.57 -24.86
C LEU A 137 1.64 10.42 -25.43
N ASP A 138 2.29 9.26 -25.29
CA ASP A 138 3.62 8.99 -25.85
C ASP A 138 3.64 7.71 -26.68
N PHE A 139 3.22 7.85 -27.96
CA PHE A 139 3.09 6.75 -28.92
C PHE A 139 4.41 6.09 -29.35
N TYR A 140 5.56 6.65 -29.04
CA TYR A 140 6.84 6.23 -29.62
C TYR A 140 7.73 5.34 -28.73
N ALA A 141 7.41 5.17 -27.44
CA ALA A 141 8.36 4.53 -26.52
C ALA A 141 8.11 3.05 -26.20
N LEU A 142 6.91 2.49 -26.44
CA LEU A 142 6.60 1.12 -26.00
C LEU A 142 5.91 0.30 -27.10
N ARG A 143 6.69 -0.54 -27.74
CA ARG A 143 6.27 -1.46 -28.82
C ARG A 143 5.51 -2.71 -28.31
N SER A 144 5.16 -2.81 -27.04
CA SER A 144 4.45 -3.99 -26.50
C SER A 144 3.44 -3.60 -25.43
N SER A 145 2.19 -3.87 -25.74
CA SER A 145 0.97 -3.84 -24.92
C SER A 145 0.81 -2.66 -23.94
N ASN A 146 -0.07 -1.73 -24.32
CA ASN A 146 -0.54 -0.61 -23.50
C ASN A 146 -1.40 -1.03 -22.29
N MET A 147 -1.19 -2.23 -21.75
CA MET A 147 -1.96 -2.78 -20.65
C MET A 147 -1.10 -2.84 -19.39
N LEU A 148 -1.52 -2.09 -18.37
CA LEU A 148 -0.93 -2.18 -17.03
C LEU A 148 -1.69 -3.22 -16.23
N VAL A 149 -0.99 -4.20 -15.67
CA VAL A 149 -1.55 -5.13 -14.68
C VAL A 149 -1.86 -4.33 -13.41
N VAL A 150 -3.13 -4.31 -13.02
CA VAL A 150 -3.60 -3.54 -11.86
C VAL A 150 -3.37 -4.29 -10.56
N ILE A 151 -3.71 -5.59 -10.57
CA ILE A 151 -3.48 -6.50 -9.44
C ILE A 151 -2.87 -7.81 -9.96
N PRO A 152 -1.96 -8.43 -9.20
CA PRO A 152 -1.41 -9.75 -9.56
C PRO A 152 -2.49 -10.82 -9.66
N ASP A 153 -2.37 -11.72 -10.65
CA ASP A 153 -3.34 -12.79 -10.88
C ASP A 153 -3.66 -13.64 -9.62
N PRO A 154 -2.71 -14.03 -8.75
CA PRO A 154 -3.04 -14.78 -7.54
C PRO A 154 -3.97 -14.03 -6.57
N VAL A 155 -3.92 -12.69 -6.57
CA VAL A 155 -4.82 -11.85 -5.75
C VAL A 155 -6.22 -11.83 -6.36
N ILE A 156 -6.33 -11.74 -7.68
CA ILE A 156 -7.61 -11.82 -8.39
C ILE A 156 -8.27 -13.17 -8.14
N ASP A 157 -7.53 -14.25 -8.35
CA ASP A 157 -8.03 -15.63 -8.14
C ASP A 157 -8.53 -15.83 -6.69
N TYR A 158 -7.83 -15.23 -5.71
CA TYR A 158 -8.26 -15.27 -4.32
C TYR A 158 -9.57 -14.50 -4.10
N ILE A 159 -9.71 -13.28 -4.65
CA ILE A 159 -10.92 -12.46 -4.56
C ILE A 159 -12.13 -13.19 -5.19
N GLU A 160 -11.94 -13.74 -6.40
CA GLU A 160 -13.00 -14.49 -7.12
C GLU A 160 -13.40 -15.73 -6.34
N LYS A 161 -12.44 -16.52 -5.86
CA LYS A 161 -12.69 -17.75 -5.11
C LYS A 161 -13.40 -17.51 -3.77
N THR A 162 -13.12 -16.40 -3.11
CA THR A 162 -13.69 -16.08 -1.78
C THR A 162 -14.94 -15.21 -1.86
N GLY A 163 -15.27 -14.65 -3.05
CA GLY A 163 -16.39 -13.73 -3.22
C GLY A 163 -16.21 -12.40 -2.48
N LEU A 164 -14.96 -11.98 -2.22
CA LEU A 164 -14.68 -10.73 -1.53
C LEU A 164 -15.12 -9.54 -2.37
N TYR A 165 -15.71 -8.55 -1.70
CA TYR A 165 -16.18 -7.28 -2.28
C TYR A 165 -17.31 -7.39 -3.30
N GLN A 166 -17.87 -8.58 -3.52
CA GLN A 166 -19.08 -8.76 -4.33
C GLN A 166 -20.31 -8.43 -3.47
N GLU A 167 -21.32 -7.78 -4.07
CA GLU A 167 -22.60 -7.62 -3.41
C GLU A 167 -23.29 -8.98 -3.37
N ARG A 168 -23.66 -9.45 -2.16
CA ARG A 168 -24.49 -10.66 -2.06
C ARG A 168 -25.81 -10.37 -2.75
N GLN A 169 -26.07 -11.02 -3.86
CA GLN A 169 -27.41 -11.03 -4.42
C GLN A 169 -28.36 -11.59 -3.35
N PRO A 170 -29.48 -10.94 -3.07
CA PRO A 170 -30.47 -11.51 -2.17
C PRO A 170 -30.87 -12.87 -2.71
N SER A 171 -30.81 -13.88 -1.85
CA SER A 171 -31.24 -15.23 -2.19
C SER A 171 -32.70 -15.20 -2.69
N PRO A 172 -33.06 -15.95 -3.74
CA PRO A 172 -34.42 -15.93 -4.33
C PRO A 172 -35.55 -16.38 -3.39
N GLU A 173 -35.24 -16.85 -2.16
CA GLU A 173 -36.22 -17.29 -1.17
C GLU A 173 -36.93 -16.16 -0.41
N SER A 174 -36.45 -14.91 -0.46
CA SER A 174 -37.11 -13.81 0.28
C SER A 174 -38.27 -13.13 -0.50
N SER A 175 -38.45 -13.47 -1.77
CA SER A 175 -39.53 -12.89 -2.60
C SER A 175 -40.83 -13.74 -2.67
N ALA A 176 -40.87 -14.91 -2.02
CA ALA A 176 -42.02 -15.80 -2.07
C ALA A 176 -43.03 -15.61 -0.92
N GLU A 177 -42.71 -14.88 0.14
CA GLU A 177 -43.60 -14.74 1.31
C GLU A 177 -44.51 -13.50 1.31
N SER A 178 -44.44 -12.62 0.29
CA SER A 178 -45.27 -11.39 0.28
C SER A 178 -46.49 -11.42 -0.61
N SER A 179 -46.89 -12.59 -1.21
CA SER A 179 -48.05 -12.70 -2.09
C SER A 179 -49.15 -13.63 -1.61
N GLY A 180 -49.28 -13.84 -0.30
CA GLY A 180 -50.31 -14.70 0.27
C GLY A 180 -51.08 -14.06 1.42
N SER A 181 -51.76 -12.93 1.19
CA SER A 181 -52.83 -12.45 2.08
C SER A 181 -53.70 -11.43 1.36
N GLN A 182 -54.67 -11.89 0.64
CA GLN A 182 -55.97 -11.21 0.41
C GLN A 182 -57.09 -12.26 0.49
#